data_faad27be287ca8da18dcf281923d8aa2
#
_entry.id   faad27be287ca8da18dcf281923d8aa2
#
_cell.length_a   1.000
_cell.length_b   1.000
_cell.length_c   1.000
_cell.angle_alpha   90.00
_cell.angle_beta   90.00
_cell.angle_gamma   90.00
#
_symmetry.space_group_name_H-M   'P 1'
#
loop_
_entity.id
_entity.type
_entity.pdbx_description
1 polymer ?
#
loop_
_entity_poly.entity_id
_entity_poly.type
_entity_poly.pdbx_seq_one_letter_code
_entity_poly.pdbx_strand_id
1 'polypeptide(L)'
;VRMSVVPALENVALWHERDISHSSVERMIGPDATVTLDFALNRMVGIIENLVIYPNNMLEHLNKFGGIHDSQRVLLALTQRGVSREDGYKIVQRNAMKVWRSFGIDPDNPDAIIELSDEDLEAADHGNRLMFFLSRDDDLTGALSEADLNELFNVDPVEYHTKHVDTIFQRVFGRA
;
A
#
# COMPACT_ATOMS: atom_id res chain seq x y z
N VAL A 1 -0.16 28.06 -7.41
CA VAL A 1 -0.10 27.22 -8.62
C VAL A 1 -1.48 26.70 -9.02
N ARG A 2 -2.17 25.90 -8.17
CA ARG A 2 -3.49 25.34 -8.54
C ARG A 2 -4.53 26.41 -8.91
N MET A 3 -4.59 27.50 -8.17
CA MET A 3 -5.54 28.59 -8.44
C MET A 3 -5.27 29.34 -9.75
N SER A 4 -4.06 29.26 -10.27
CA SER A 4 -3.71 29.87 -11.56
C SER A 4 -4.35 29.15 -12.77
N VAL A 5 -4.84 27.92 -12.57
CA VAL A 5 -5.54 27.16 -13.62
C VAL A 5 -6.87 27.83 -14.02
N VAL A 6 -7.61 28.36 -13.05
CA VAL A 6 -8.92 28.98 -13.31
C VAL A 6 -8.79 30.18 -14.27
N PRO A 7 -8.00 31.22 -13.97
CA PRO A 7 -7.85 32.35 -14.90
C PRO A 7 -7.17 31.94 -16.22
N ALA A 8 -6.31 30.89 -16.21
CA ALA A 8 -5.74 30.38 -17.45
C ALA A 8 -6.80 29.76 -18.38
N LEU A 9 -7.78 29.03 -17.80
CA LEU A 9 -8.91 28.48 -18.56
C LEU A 9 -9.87 29.58 -19.03
N GLU A 10 -10.14 30.61 -18.23
CA GLU A 10 -10.93 31.76 -18.62
C GLU A 10 -10.30 32.53 -19.79
N ASN A 11 -8.98 32.53 -19.91
CA ASN A 11 -8.24 33.17 -21.00
C ASN A 11 -8.31 32.39 -22.33
N VAL A 12 -8.95 31.23 -22.40
CA VAL A 12 -9.17 30.49 -23.65
C VAL A 12 -10.19 31.21 -24.55
N ALA A 13 -11.18 31.90 -23.96
CA ALA A 13 -12.18 32.67 -24.69
C ALA A 13 -11.58 34.01 -25.17
N LEU A 14 -11.30 34.11 -26.44
CA LEU A 14 -10.71 35.29 -27.07
C LEU A 14 -11.74 36.08 -27.91
N TRP A 15 -11.57 37.41 -27.95
CA TRP A 15 -12.26 38.25 -28.92
C TRP A 15 -11.55 38.11 -30.26
N HIS A 16 -12.26 37.64 -31.28
CA HIS A 16 -11.73 37.40 -32.62
C HIS A 16 -10.54 36.41 -32.56
N GLU A 17 -9.37 36.77 -33.04
CA GLU A 17 -8.17 35.93 -33.01
C GLU A 17 -7.35 36.12 -31.73
N ARG A 18 -7.27 37.34 -31.23
CA ARG A 18 -6.60 37.72 -30.00
C ARG A 18 -6.97 39.14 -29.58
N ASP A 19 -7.08 39.34 -28.27
CA ASP A 19 -7.11 40.67 -27.68
C ASP A 19 -6.11 40.76 -26.51
N ILE A 20 -5.96 41.98 -25.93
CA ILE A 20 -5.02 42.26 -24.85
C ILE A 20 -5.67 42.09 -23.46
N SER A 21 -6.94 41.78 -23.37
CA SER A 21 -7.69 41.76 -22.11
C SER A 21 -7.12 40.75 -21.11
N HIS A 22 -6.57 39.63 -21.57
CA HIS A 22 -5.97 38.57 -20.74
C HIS A 22 -4.54 38.90 -20.28
N SER A 23 -3.87 39.84 -20.92
CA SER A 23 -2.45 40.15 -20.69
C SER A 23 -2.16 40.57 -19.25
N SER A 24 -3.07 41.26 -18.57
CA SER A 24 -2.90 41.65 -17.17
C SER A 24 -2.83 40.47 -16.22
N VAL A 25 -3.67 39.45 -16.44
CA VAL A 25 -3.71 38.23 -15.65
C VAL A 25 -2.51 37.34 -15.99
N GLU A 26 -2.19 37.16 -17.25
CA GLU A 26 -1.07 36.33 -17.71
C GLU A 26 0.27 36.79 -17.18
N ARG A 27 0.47 38.11 -17.01
CA ARG A 27 1.68 38.68 -16.41
C ARG A 27 1.87 38.30 -14.95
N MET A 28 0.82 37.95 -14.23
CA MET A 28 0.87 37.51 -12.84
C MET A 28 0.94 36.00 -12.74
N ILE A 29 0.00 35.28 -13.38
CA ILE A 29 -0.14 33.82 -13.17
C ILE A 29 1.06 33.05 -13.71
N GLY A 30 1.67 33.44 -14.79
CA GLY A 30 2.83 32.79 -15.37
C GLY A 30 4.03 32.86 -14.44
N PRO A 31 4.56 34.06 -14.15
CA PRO A 31 5.70 34.21 -13.25
C PRO A 31 5.43 33.70 -11.83
N ASP A 32 4.29 34.05 -11.24
CA ASP A 32 4.00 33.64 -9.86
C ASP A 32 3.87 32.13 -9.72
N ALA A 33 3.23 31.46 -10.66
CA ALA A 33 3.10 30.00 -10.64
C ALA A 33 4.46 29.30 -10.81
N THR A 34 5.29 29.76 -11.71
CA THR A 34 6.61 29.16 -11.99
C THR A 34 7.60 29.41 -10.85
N VAL A 35 7.68 30.63 -10.34
CA VAL A 35 8.56 30.96 -9.19
C VAL A 35 8.12 30.20 -7.94
N THR A 36 6.82 30.13 -7.66
CA THR A 36 6.30 29.38 -6.52
C THR A 36 6.60 27.86 -6.67
N LEU A 37 6.46 27.33 -7.87
CA LEU A 37 6.72 25.93 -8.14
C LEU A 37 8.22 25.61 -8.01
N ASP A 38 9.08 26.46 -8.56
CA ASP A 38 10.53 26.32 -8.44
C ASP A 38 10.96 26.31 -6.96
N PHE A 39 10.47 27.27 -6.18
CA PHE A 39 10.72 27.32 -4.75
C PHE A 39 10.26 26.04 -4.03
N ALA A 40 9.05 25.56 -4.33
CA ALA A 40 8.50 24.36 -3.72
C ALA A 40 9.32 23.09 -4.08
N LEU A 41 9.74 22.98 -5.35
CA LEU A 41 10.56 21.86 -5.82
C LEU A 41 11.95 21.88 -5.16
N ASN A 42 12.60 23.03 -5.04
CA ASN A 42 13.87 23.16 -4.36
C ASN A 42 13.77 22.75 -2.87
N ARG A 43 12.67 23.11 -2.19
CA ARG A 43 12.39 22.63 -0.83
C ARG A 43 12.18 21.12 -0.77
N MET A 44 11.48 20.56 -1.74
CA MET A 44 11.26 19.10 -1.83
C MET A 44 12.58 18.35 -2.05
N VAL A 45 13.47 18.85 -2.92
CA VAL A 45 14.82 18.28 -3.09
C VAL A 45 15.55 18.22 -1.75
N GLY A 46 15.59 19.31 -1.00
CA GLY A 46 16.23 19.32 0.30
C GLY A 46 15.62 18.35 1.32
N ILE A 47 14.30 18.13 1.27
CA ILE A 47 13.64 17.12 2.12
C ILE A 47 14.10 15.71 1.74
N ILE A 48 14.12 15.40 0.45
CA ILE A 48 14.52 14.06 -0.03
C ILE A 48 15.99 13.77 0.22
N GLU A 49 16.88 14.74 -0.03
CA GLU A 49 18.33 14.59 0.20
C GLU A 49 18.69 14.36 1.67
N ASN A 50 17.91 14.93 2.60
CA ASN A 50 18.11 14.80 4.03
C ASN A 50 17.18 13.78 4.69
N LEU A 51 16.50 12.94 3.90
CA LEU A 51 15.60 11.92 4.42
C LEU A 51 16.37 10.87 5.22
N VAL A 52 15.99 10.69 6.48
CA VAL A 52 16.55 9.62 7.33
C VAL A 52 15.67 8.38 7.23
N ILE A 53 16.27 7.28 6.81
CA ILE A 53 15.56 6.00 6.60
C ILE A 53 16.06 5.00 7.63
N TYR A 54 15.14 4.29 8.28
CA TYR A 54 15.41 3.24 9.25
C TYR A 54 14.91 1.88 8.71
N PRO A 55 15.68 1.18 7.85
CA PRO A 55 15.23 -0.03 7.17
C PRO A 55 14.79 -1.13 8.13
N ASN A 56 15.52 -1.31 9.24
CA ASN A 56 15.19 -2.32 10.24
C ASN A 56 13.83 -2.05 10.91
N ASN A 57 13.55 -0.79 11.27
CA ASN A 57 12.27 -0.42 11.85
C ASN A 57 11.12 -0.58 10.83
N MET A 58 11.39 -0.30 9.55
CA MET A 58 10.41 -0.51 8.48
C MET A 58 10.06 -2.00 8.33
N LEU A 59 11.07 -2.87 8.35
CA LEU A 59 10.88 -4.32 8.29
C LEU A 59 10.16 -4.84 9.56
N GLU A 60 10.53 -4.35 10.73
CA GLU A 60 9.84 -4.68 11.99
C GLU A 60 8.36 -4.28 11.92
N HIS A 61 8.04 -3.09 11.43
CA HIS A 61 6.66 -2.64 11.25
C HIS A 61 5.89 -3.48 10.24
N LEU A 62 6.52 -3.95 9.17
CA LEU A 62 5.91 -4.85 8.20
C LEU A 62 5.52 -6.18 8.85
N ASN A 63 6.41 -6.74 9.67
CA ASN A 63 6.22 -8.05 10.31
C ASN A 63 5.36 -7.99 11.58
N LYS A 64 5.19 -6.79 12.16
CA LYS A 64 4.54 -6.56 13.46
C LYS A 64 3.14 -7.19 13.58
N PHE A 65 2.40 -7.28 12.51
CA PHE A 65 1.03 -7.78 12.49
C PHE A 65 0.91 -9.22 12.00
N GLY A 66 1.96 -10.04 12.17
CA GLY A 66 1.87 -11.48 11.99
C GLY A 66 1.48 -11.94 10.60
N GLY A 67 1.89 -11.21 9.55
CA GLY A 67 1.68 -11.61 8.16
C GLY A 67 0.36 -11.16 7.53
N ILE A 68 -0.47 -10.34 8.20
CA ILE A 68 -1.75 -9.86 7.65
C ILE A 68 -1.57 -9.15 6.29
N HIS A 69 -0.41 -8.54 6.04
CA HIS A 69 -0.10 -7.88 4.76
C HIS A 69 -0.13 -8.83 3.56
N ASP A 70 0.03 -10.15 3.77
CA ASP A 70 -0.06 -11.17 2.73
C ASP A 70 -1.49 -11.61 2.40
N SER A 71 -2.50 -11.15 3.13
CA SER A 71 -3.89 -11.55 3.00
C SER A 71 -4.44 -11.42 1.56
N GLN A 72 -4.05 -10.37 0.84
CA GLN A 72 -4.45 -10.19 -0.56
C GLN A 72 -3.84 -11.26 -1.49
N ARG A 73 -2.60 -11.67 -1.25
CA ARG A 73 -1.93 -12.71 -2.05
C ARG A 73 -2.62 -14.05 -1.88
N VAL A 74 -3.02 -14.39 -0.66
CA VAL A 74 -3.80 -15.60 -0.36
C VAL A 74 -5.16 -15.55 -1.07
N LEU A 75 -5.87 -14.42 -1.00
CA LEU A 75 -7.15 -14.24 -1.70
C LEU A 75 -7.00 -14.44 -3.21
N LEU A 76 -5.96 -13.89 -3.82
CA LEU A 76 -5.69 -14.07 -5.25
C LEU A 76 -5.38 -15.53 -5.59
N ALA A 77 -4.60 -16.21 -4.77
CA ALA A 77 -4.28 -17.63 -4.97
C ALA A 77 -5.54 -18.51 -4.90
N LEU A 78 -6.43 -18.26 -3.94
CA LEU A 78 -7.73 -18.95 -3.83
C LEU A 78 -8.59 -18.74 -5.08
N THR A 79 -8.68 -17.50 -5.58
CA THR A 79 -9.45 -17.20 -6.78
C THR A 79 -8.87 -17.86 -8.04
N GLN A 80 -7.55 -17.96 -8.14
CA GLN A 80 -6.87 -18.68 -9.22
C GLN A 80 -7.13 -20.20 -9.19
N ARG A 81 -7.44 -20.75 -8.03
CA ARG A 81 -7.85 -22.15 -7.84
C ARG A 81 -9.35 -22.37 -8.02
N GLY A 82 -10.11 -21.33 -8.42
CA GLY A 82 -11.53 -21.41 -8.73
C GLY A 82 -12.48 -21.18 -7.56
N VAL A 83 -11.95 -20.79 -6.38
CA VAL A 83 -12.78 -20.35 -5.25
C VAL A 83 -13.40 -19.00 -5.61
N SER A 84 -14.70 -18.79 -5.31
CA SER A 84 -15.33 -17.50 -5.54
C SER A 84 -14.62 -16.40 -4.73
N ARG A 85 -14.62 -15.16 -5.24
CA ARG A 85 -13.99 -14.05 -4.53
C ARG A 85 -14.63 -13.83 -3.15
N GLU A 86 -15.93 -13.98 -3.05
CA GLU A 86 -16.71 -13.82 -1.83
C GLU A 86 -16.34 -14.88 -0.78
N ASP A 87 -16.22 -16.14 -1.18
CA ASP A 87 -15.85 -17.22 -0.27
C ASP A 87 -14.37 -17.15 0.10
N GLY A 88 -13.49 -16.85 -0.85
CA GLY A 88 -12.07 -16.59 -0.57
C GLY A 88 -11.90 -15.44 0.42
N TYR A 89 -12.68 -14.36 0.27
CA TYR A 89 -12.65 -13.25 1.22
C TYR A 89 -13.07 -13.67 2.63
N LYS A 90 -14.14 -14.47 2.79
CA LYS A 90 -14.58 -14.99 4.09
C LYS A 90 -13.49 -15.85 4.75
N ILE A 91 -12.84 -16.73 3.98
CA ILE A 91 -11.75 -17.57 4.48
C ILE A 91 -10.60 -16.70 5.00
N VAL A 92 -10.13 -15.77 4.18
CA VAL A 92 -9.01 -14.90 4.55
C VAL A 92 -9.36 -14.00 5.73
N GLN A 93 -10.56 -13.40 5.73
CA GLN A 93 -11.02 -12.50 6.79
C GLN A 93 -11.10 -13.21 8.14
N ARG A 94 -11.75 -14.39 8.23
CA ARG A 94 -11.88 -15.09 9.51
C ARG A 94 -10.51 -15.46 10.10
N ASN A 95 -9.53 -15.81 9.27
CA ASN A 95 -8.17 -16.11 9.75
C ASN A 95 -7.41 -14.84 10.12
N ALA A 96 -7.59 -13.73 9.40
CA ALA A 96 -7.03 -12.44 9.80
C ALA A 96 -7.60 -11.94 11.15
N MET A 97 -8.90 -12.19 11.42
CA MET A 97 -9.49 -11.88 12.74
C MET A 97 -8.88 -12.72 13.86
N LYS A 98 -8.56 -14.01 13.61
CA LYS A 98 -7.82 -14.84 14.57
C LYS A 98 -6.42 -14.27 14.85
N VAL A 99 -5.73 -13.74 13.83
CA VAL A 99 -4.44 -13.05 14.05
C VAL A 99 -4.60 -11.87 15.00
N TRP A 100 -5.60 -11.02 14.83
CA TRP A 100 -5.85 -9.92 15.77
C TRP A 100 -6.12 -10.41 17.19
N ARG A 101 -6.93 -11.46 17.36
CA ARG A 101 -7.19 -12.07 18.66
C ARG A 101 -5.92 -12.59 19.32
N SER A 102 -5.03 -13.21 18.56
CA SER A 102 -3.74 -13.70 19.08
C SER A 102 -2.79 -12.60 19.57
N PHE A 103 -3.09 -11.34 19.27
CA PHE A 103 -2.44 -10.16 19.87
C PHE A 103 -3.19 -9.62 21.11
N GLY A 104 -4.24 -10.29 21.56
CA GLY A 104 -5.08 -9.79 22.67
C GLY A 104 -6.07 -8.70 22.24
N ILE A 105 -6.33 -8.56 20.93
CA ILE A 105 -7.24 -7.55 20.39
C ILE A 105 -8.53 -8.24 19.95
N ASP A 106 -9.68 -7.82 20.51
CA ASP A 106 -10.99 -8.20 19.98
C ASP A 106 -11.34 -7.28 18.81
N PRO A 107 -11.46 -7.82 17.58
CA PRO A 107 -11.77 -6.98 16.40
C PRO A 107 -13.15 -6.30 16.48
N ASP A 108 -14.10 -6.89 17.20
CA ASP A 108 -15.45 -6.37 17.36
C ASP A 108 -15.56 -5.38 18.55
N ASN A 109 -14.66 -5.50 19.51
CA ASN A 109 -14.58 -4.63 20.69
C ASN A 109 -13.12 -4.42 21.14
N PRO A 110 -12.39 -3.48 20.52
CA PRO A 110 -10.96 -3.29 20.77
C PRO A 110 -10.56 -2.93 22.21
N ASP A 111 -11.54 -2.47 23.01
CA ASP A 111 -11.33 -2.13 24.43
C ASP A 111 -11.56 -3.33 25.36
N ALA A 112 -12.03 -4.46 24.84
CA ALA A 112 -12.24 -5.65 25.64
C ALA A 112 -10.92 -6.35 25.97
N ILE A 113 -10.81 -6.80 27.19
CA ILE A 113 -9.75 -7.74 27.59
C ILE A 113 -10.19 -9.15 27.21
N ILE A 114 -9.48 -9.79 26.32
CA ILE A 114 -9.74 -11.16 25.91
C ILE A 114 -8.70 -12.11 26.49
N GLU A 115 -9.15 -13.30 26.91
CA GLU A 115 -8.25 -14.39 27.25
C GLU A 115 -7.80 -15.09 25.96
N LEU A 116 -6.49 -15.31 25.84
CA LEU A 116 -5.90 -16.02 24.72
C LEU A 116 -6.16 -17.52 24.87
N SER A 117 -6.57 -18.16 23.78
CA SER A 117 -6.69 -19.60 23.70
C SER A 117 -5.30 -20.27 23.53
N ASP A 118 -5.24 -21.57 23.72
CA ASP A 118 -4.01 -22.34 23.46
C ASP A 118 -3.56 -22.16 21.99
N GLU A 119 -4.49 -22.11 21.04
CA GLU A 119 -4.23 -21.86 19.62
C GLU A 119 -3.63 -20.45 19.40
N ASP A 120 -4.09 -19.43 20.12
CA ASP A 120 -3.54 -18.07 20.04
C ASP A 120 -2.11 -18.00 20.57
N LEU A 121 -1.81 -18.77 21.63
CA LEU A 121 -0.47 -18.88 22.21
C LEU A 121 0.48 -19.61 21.27
N GLU A 122 0.04 -20.74 20.67
CA GLU A 122 0.82 -21.43 19.64
C GLU A 122 1.11 -20.52 18.44
N ALA A 123 0.11 -19.75 17.98
CA ALA A 123 0.27 -18.81 16.89
C ALA A 123 1.28 -17.70 17.23
N ALA A 124 1.37 -17.30 18.51
CA ALA A 124 2.32 -16.29 18.96
C ALA A 124 3.79 -16.71 18.81
N ASP A 125 4.07 -18.01 18.97
CA ASP A 125 5.40 -18.60 18.79
C ASP A 125 5.73 -18.84 17.31
N HIS A 126 4.74 -18.79 16.41
CA HIS A 126 4.93 -18.97 14.98
C HIS A 126 5.38 -17.67 14.31
N GLY A 127 6.39 -17.73 13.45
CA GLY A 127 6.96 -16.54 12.80
C GLY A 127 5.98 -15.77 11.93
N ASN A 128 4.97 -16.43 11.35
CA ASN A 128 3.88 -15.81 10.60
C ASN A 128 2.53 -16.36 11.09
N ARG A 129 1.82 -15.57 11.89
CA ARG A 129 0.55 -15.99 12.51
C ARG A 129 -0.57 -16.21 11.50
N LEU A 130 -0.60 -15.44 10.42
CA LEU A 130 -1.61 -15.61 9.37
C LEU A 130 -1.43 -16.96 8.68
N MET A 131 -0.21 -17.33 8.32
CA MET A 131 0.11 -18.65 7.76
C MET A 131 -0.29 -19.78 8.72
N PHE A 132 -0.02 -19.61 10.01
CA PHE A 132 -0.38 -20.57 11.04
C PHE A 132 -1.88 -20.87 11.07
N PHE A 133 -2.73 -19.83 11.09
CA PHE A 133 -4.19 -20.03 11.09
C PHE A 133 -4.71 -20.55 9.76
N LEU A 134 -4.17 -20.06 8.65
CA LEU A 134 -4.58 -20.51 7.31
C LEU A 134 -4.26 -22.00 7.08
N SER A 135 -3.13 -22.50 7.55
CA SER A 135 -2.76 -23.92 7.39
C SER A 135 -3.67 -24.88 8.16
N ARG A 136 -4.45 -24.38 9.11
CA ARG A 136 -5.42 -25.12 9.92
C ARG A 136 -6.88 -24.92 9.50
N ASP A 137 -7.10 -24.18 8.44
CA ASP A 137 -8.44 -23.88 7.93
C ASP A 137 -8.82 -24.90 6.83
N ASP A 138 -9.80 -25.73 7.10
CA ASP A 138 -10.22 -26.82 6.21
C ASP A 138 -10.70 -26.34 4.81
N ASP A 139 -11.38 -25.19 4.77
CA ASP A 139 -11.83 -24.64 3.49
C ASP A 139 -10.67 -24.12 2.64
N LEU A 140 -9.62 -23.60 3.31
CA LEU A 140 -8.42 -23.17 2.60
C LEU A 140 -7.59 -24.38 2.15
N THR A 141 -7.35 -25.35 3.04
CA THR A 141 -6.51 -26.53 2.74
C THR A 141 -7.16 -27.45 1.73
N GLY A 142 -8.47 -27.37 1.55
CA GLY A 142 -9.20 -28.01 0.46
C GLY A 142 -8.91 -27.41 -0.93
N ALA A 143 -8.47 -26.15 -1.00
CA ALA A 143 -8.18 -25.42 -2.24
C ALA A 143 -6.68 -25.18 -2.49
N LEU A 144 -5.90 -24.96 -1.44
CA LEU A 144 -4.46 -24.70 -1.49
C LEU A 144 -3.73 -25.75 -0.66
N SER A 145 -2.71 -26.37 -1.24
CA SER A 145 -1.84 -27.32 -0.50
C SER A 145 -0.90 -26.59 0.45
N GLU A 146 -0.31 -27.31 1.38
CA GLU A 146 0.76 -26.79 2.25
C GLU A 146 1.95 -26.26 1.44
N ALA A 147 2.28 -26.91 0.32
CA ALA A 147 3.34 -26.45 -0.58
C ALA A 147 2.98 -25.10 -1.24
N ASP A 148 1.72 -24.91 -1.65
CA ASP A 148 1.25 -23.63 -2.21
C ASP A 148 1.34 -22.52 -1.14
N LEU A 149 0.95 -22.80 0.11
CA LEU A 149 1.08 -21.85 1.20
C LEU A 149 2.55 -21.48 1.48
N ASN A 150 3.42 -22.48 1.56
CA ASN A 150 4.85 -22.23 1.74
C ASN A 150 5.42 -21.36 0.62
N GLU A 151 5.05 -21.59 -0.64
CA GLU A 151 5.48 -20.76 -1.77
C GLU A 151 4.97 -19.33 -1.63
N LEU A 152 3.71 -19.13 -1.22
CA LEU A 152 3.12 -17.81 -1.01
C LEU A 152 3.84 -17.01 0.09
N PHE A 153 4.17 -17.65 1.21
CA PHE A 153 4.74 -16.96 2.36
C PHE A 153 6.28 -16.90 2.36
N ASN A 154 6.98 -17.67 1.52
CA ASN A 154 8.43 -17.60 1.37
C ASN A 154 8.92 -16.48 0.43
N VAL A 155 8.02 -15.77 -0.23
CA VAL A 155 8.39 -14.62 -1.08
C VAL A 155 8.61 -13.40 -0.20
N ASP A 156 9.78 -12.78 -0.31
CA ASP A 156 10.05 -11.49 0.32
C ASP A 156 9.01 -10.44 -0.16
N PRO A 157 8.18 -9.90 0.75
CA PRO A 157 7.15 -8.94 0.36
C PRO A 157 7.76 -7.66 -0.22
N VAL A 158 8.94 -7.24 0.21
CA VAL A 158 9.63 -6.05 -0.32
C VAL A 158 10.03 -6.31 -1.76
N GLU A 159 10.72 -7.42 -2.05
CA GLU A 159 11.12 -7.81 -3.39
C GLU A 159 9.91 -7.94 -4.33
N TYR A 160 8.83 -8.61 -3.85
CA TYR A 160 7.62 -8.79 -4.65
C TYR A 160 6.98 -7.48 -5.06
N HIS A 161 6.85 -6.52 -4.14
CA HIS A 161 6.19 -5.25 -4.42
C HIS A 161 7.09 -4.23 -5.13
N THR A 162 8.42 -4.38 -5.07
CA THR A 162 9.38 -3.45 -5.69
C THR A 162 9.95 -3.97 -7.02
N LYS A 163 9.58 -5.16 -7.48
CA LYS A 163 10.13 -5.83 -8.68
C LYS A 163 10.14 -4.98 -9.98
N HIS A 164 9.34 -3.94 -10.06
CA HIS A 164 9.25 -3.06 -11.24
C HIS A 164 9.92 -1.70 -11.04
N VAL A 165 10.47 -1.42 -9.85
CA VAL A 165 11.04 -0.11 -9.51
C VAL A 165 12.20 0.21 -10.48
N ASP A 166 13.15 -0.70 -10.63
CA ASP A 166 14.32 -0.48 -11.51
C ASP A 166 13.91 -0.26 -12.97
N THR A 167 12.92 -1.01 -13.45
CA THR A 167 12.38 -0.84 -14.81
C THR A 167 11.77 0.56 -14.99
N ILE A 168 11.06 1.06 -13.97
CA ILE A 168 10.46 2.40 -13.99
C ILE A 168 11.56 3.47 -13.97
N PHE A 169 12.54 3.33 -13.09
CA PHE A 169 13.67 4.25 -13.00
C PHE A 169 14.49 4.29 -14.28
N GLN A 170 14.78 3.12 -14.87
CA GLN A 170 15.46 3.02 -16.15
C GLN A 170 14.70 3.78 -17.25
N ARG A 171 13.38 3.60 -17.32
CA ARG A 171 12.53 4.25 -18.33
C ARG A 171 12.48 5.77 -18.17
N VAL A 172 12.45 6.27 -16.93
CA VAL A 172 12.28 7.70 -16.65
C VAL A 172 13.60 8.46 -16.65
N PHE A 173 14.64 7.86 -16.08
CA PHE A 173 15.92 8.54 -15.84
C PHE A 173 17.08 8.00 -16.70
N GLY A 174 16.87 6.93 -17.48
CA GLY A 174 17.94 6.26 -18.23
C GLY A 174 19.03 5.64 -17.33
N ARG A 175 18.73 5.40 -16.06
CA ARG A 175 19.61 4.78 -15.06
C ARG A 175 18.81 3.76 -14.25
N ALA A 176 19.42 2.62 -14.01
CA ALA A 176 18.97 1.67 -13.00
C ALA A 176 19.64 1.99 -11.67
#